data_ab61e7f3c3638770e564ccad779673f0
#
_entry.id   ab61e7f3c3638770e564ccad779673f0
#
_cell.length_a   1.000
_cell.length_b   1.000
_cell.length_c   1.000
_cell.angle_alpha   90.00
_cell.angle_beta   90.00
_cell.angle_gamma   90.00
#
_symmetry.space_group_name_H-M   'P 1'
#
loop_
_entity.id
_entity.type
_entity.pdbx_description
1 polymer ?
#
loop_
_entity_poly.entity_id
_entity_poly.type
_entity_poly.pdbx_seq_one_letter_code
_entity_poly.pdbx_strand_id
1 'polypeptide(L)'
;ETMFVFIPLAHRLGLYGIKSEMEDIWLRYKEPEAFHEITAKINRNVIDKDKEINDFIAPIDKALVDAGFRFEIKKRVKTPYSIWKKMNTKRIDFDQIYDLYAVRIIFEPDENTKETERDQCYHIFSIITGMYRYKSDRVRDWVNYPKNNGYEALHCTLMSKTGIWIEVQIRSRRM
;
A
#
# COMPACT_ATOMS: atom_id res chain seq x y z
N GLU A 1 2.85 13.26 24.81
CA GLU A 1 2.12 12.00 25.14
C GLU A 1 1.61 11.30 23.88
N THR A 2 0.90 11.97 22.96
CA THR A 2 0.31 11.36 21.75
C THR A 2 1.32 10.52 20.97
N MET A 3 2.48 11.07 20.62
CA MET A 3 3.50 10.42 19.81
C MET A 3 4.16 9.22 20.52
N PHE A 4 4.36 9.31 21.84
CA PHE A 4 5.14 8.32 22.58
C PHE A 4 4.31 7.27 23.32
N VAL A 5 3.01 7.51 23.51
CA VAL A 5 2.11 6.62 24.24
C VAL A 5 0.99 6.11 23.33
N PHE A 6 0.12 6.99 22.84
CA PHE A 6 -1.10 6.57 22.14
C PHE A 6 -0.85 6.02 20.74
N ILE A 7 0.08 6.60 19.98
CA ILE A 7 0.42 6.10 18.64
C ILE A 7 1.06 4.70 18.70
N PRO A 8 2.06 4.43 19.57
CA PRO A 8 2.58 3.08 19.77
C PRO A 8 1.53 2.08 20.27
N LEU A 9 0.62 2.50 21.15
CA LEU A 9 -0.47 1.66 21.64
C LEU A 9 -1.44 1.27 20.51
N ALA A 10 -1.90 2.26 19.72
CA ALA A 10 -2.75 2.01 18.56
C ALA A 10 -2.06 1.07 17.55
N HIS A 11 -0.76 1.21 17.34
CA HIS A 11 0.01 0.31 16.49
C HIS A 11 0.02 -1.13 17.00
N ARG A 12 0.23 -1.33 18.31
CA ARG A 12 0.24 -2.66 18.95
C ARG A 12 -1.13 -3.34 18.89
N LEU A 13 -2.19 -2.55 19.01
CA LEU A 13 -3.57 -3.02 18.95
C LEU A 13 -4.08 -3.22 17.51
N GLY A 14 -3.25 -2.99 16.47
CA GLY A 14 -3.65 -3.11 15.08
C GLY A 14 -4.60 -2.02 14.58
N LEU A 15 -4.83 -0.95 15.36
CA LEU A 15 -5.72 0.16 15.05
C LEU A 15 -5.04 1.15 14.09
N TYR A 16 -4.67 0.67 12.88
CA TYR A 16 -3.83 1.43 11.93
C TYR A 16 -4.50 2.71 11.41
N GLY A 17 -5.83 2.73 11.28
CA GLY A 17 -6.58 3.94 10.89
C GLY A 17 -6.39 5.04 11.92
N ILE A 18 -6.69 4.74 13.19
CA ILE A 18 -6.56 5.66 14.35
C ILE A 18 -5.09 6.11 14.49
N LYS A 19 -4.15 5.17 14.39
CA LYS A 19 -2.73 5.49 14.42
C LYS A 19 -2.35 6.55 13.37
N SER A 20 -2.74 6.33 12.12
CA SER A 20 -2.40 7.23 11.01
C SER A 20 -3.05 8.61 11.18
N GLU A 21 -4.29 8.66 11.66
CA GLU A 21 -4.97 9.92 11.94
C GLU A 21 -4.29 10.70 13.08
N MET A 22 -3.93 10.03 14.17
CA MET A 22 -3.17 10.66 15.25
C MET A 22 -1.80 11.16 14.81
N GLU A 23 -1.10 10.42 13.93
CA GLU A 23 0.18 10.83 13.34
C GLU A 23 0.02 12.10 12.49
N ASP A 24 -1.01 12.19 11.65
CA ASP A 24 -1.28 13.35 10.80
C ASP A 24 -1.73 14.57 11.63
N ILE A 25 -2.56 14.38 12.66
CA ILE A 25 -2.94 15.42 13.61
C ILE A 25 -1.68 15.95 14.32
N TRP A 26 -0.83 15.05 14.81
CA TRP A 26 0.42 15.45 15.47
C TRP A 26 1.31 16.28 14.55
N LEU A 27 1.50 15.86 13.30
CA LEU A 27 2.32 16.60 12.33
C LEU A 27 1.75 17.99 12.05
N ARG A 28 0.42 18.08 11.89
CA ARG A 28 -0.27 19.35 11.65
C ARG A 28 -0.05 20.37 12.77
N TYR A 29 0.06 19.91 14.03
CA TYR A 29 0.30 20.80 15.17
C TYR A 29 1.77 21.10 15.41
N LYS A 30 2.65 20.17 15.12
CA LYS A 30 4.09 20.32 15.41
C LYS A 30 4.88 20.95 14.27
N GLU A 31 4.52 20.60 13.05
CA GLU A 31 5.19 21.05 11.82
C GLU A 31 4.13 21.49 10.79
N PRO A 32 3.36 22.56 11.08
CA PRO A 32 2.21 22.96 10.25
C PRO A 32 2.60 23.29 8.81
N GLU A 33 3.73 23.96 8.61
CA GLU A 33 4.22 24.33 7.27
C GLU A 33 4.52 23.06 6.43
N ALA A 34 5.27 22.12 7.01
CA ALA A 34 5.58 20.85 6.34
C ALA A 34 4.31 20.03 6.05
N PHE A 35 3.34 20.01 6.99
CA PHE A 35 2.06 19.34 6.78
C PHE A 35 1.30 19.95 5.60
N HIS A 36 1.18 21.27 5.53
CA HIS A 36 0.47 21.96 4.45
C HIS A 36 1.17 21.80 3.10
N GLU A 37 2.50 21.92 3.05
CA GLU A 37 3.29 21.73 1.84
C GLU A 37 3.12 20.31 1.28
N ILE A 38 3.28 19.29 2.13
CA ILE A 38 3.16 17.89 1.74
C ILE A 38 1.73 17.59 1.28
N THR A 39 0.72 18.06 2.01
CA THR A 39 -0.68 17.85 1.64
C THR A 39 -1.01 18.50 0.29
N ALA A 40 -0.52 19.70 0.01
CA ALA A 40 -0.70 20.36 -1.27
C ALA A 40 -0.01 19.61 -2.42
N LYS A 41 1.19 19.07 -2.18
CA LYS A 41 1.90 18.22 -3.17
C LYS A 41 1.15 16.91 -3.42
N ILE A 42 0.64 16.25 -2.37
CA ILE A 42 -0.19 15.04 -2.51
C ILE A 42 -1.40 15.33 -3.37
N ASN A 43 -2.18 16.36 -3.06
CA ASN A 43 -3.43 16.66 -3.75
C ASN A 43 -3.21 16.93 -5.26
N ARG A 44 -2.18 17.69 -5.60
CA ARG A 44 -1.80 17.91 -7.01
C ARG A 44 -1.44 16.60 -7.70
N ASN A 45 -0.56 15.80 -7.11
CA ASN A 45 -0.15 14.53 -7.68
C ASN A 45 -1.31 13.52 -7.79
N VAL A 46 -2.24 13.48 -6.83
CA VAL A 46 -3.40 12.56 -6.88
C VAL A 46 -4.28 12.88 -8.08
N ILE A 47 -4.59 14.17 -8.32
CA ILE A 47 -5.41 14.58 -9.46
C ILE A 47 -4.73 14.20 -10.78
N ASP A 48 -3.45 14.48 -10.91
CA ASP A 48 -2.68 14.23 -12.14
C ASP A 48 -2.51 12.72 -12.43
N LYS A 49 -2.45 11.90 -11.38
CA LYS A 49 -2.13 10.47 -11.48
C LYS A 49 -3.33 9.53 -11.40
N ASP A 50 -4.53 10.03 -11.07
CA ASP A 50 -5.69 9.15 -10.86
C ASP A 50 -6.04 8.35 -12.11
N LYS A 51 -6.00 8.97 -13.29
CA LYS A 51 -6.22 8.28 -14.55
C LYS A 51 -5.18 7.18 -14.79
N GLU A 52 -3.92 7.49 -14.55
CA GLU A 52 -2.81 6.53 -14.73
C GLU A 52 -2.94 5.31 -13.82
N ILE A 53 -3.34 5.54 -12.56
CA ILE A 53 -3.58 4.46 -11.61
C ILE A 53 -4.79 3.61 -12.03
N ASN A 54 -5.86 4.23 -12.55
CA ASN A 54 -7.00 3.50 -13.10
C ASN A 54 -6.60 2.65 -14.32
N ASP A 55 -5.81 3.21 -15.23
CA ASP A 55 -5.31 2.52 -16.42
C ASP A 55 -4.37 1.36 -16.03
N PHE A 56 -3.67 1.47 -14.91
CA PHE A 56 -2.86 0.39 -14.34
C PHE A 56 -3.73 -0.70 -13.70
N ILE A 57 -4.79 -0.33 -12.98
CA ILE A 57 -5.68 -1.27 -12.27
C ILE A 57 -6.56 -2.06 -13.23
N ALA A 58 -7.10 -1.45 -14.28
CA ALA A 58 -8.10 -2.07 -15.14
C ALA A 58 -7.67 -3.42 -15.76
N PRO A 59 -6.43 -3.60 -16.28
CA PRO A 59 -5.98 -4.91 -16.74
C PRO A 59 -5.84 -5.94 -15.61
N ILE A 60 -5.44 -5.52 -14.41
CA ILE A 60 -5.34 -6.41 -13.23
C ILE A 60 -6.73 -6.89 -12.84
N ASP A 61 -7.68 -5.97 -12.74
CA ASP A 61 -9.08 -6.28 -12.40
C ASP A 61 -9.64 -7.34 -13.35
N LYS A 62 -9.49 -7.12 -14.66
CA LYS A 62 -9.92 -8.09 -15.68
C LYS A 62 -9.25 -9.46 -15.51
N ALA A 63 -7.92 -9.50 -15.34
CA ALA A 63 -7.19 -10.76 -15.23
C ALA A 63 -7.58 -11.56 -13.98
N LEU A 64 -7.87 -10.88 -12.86
CA LEU A 64 -8.31 -11.53 -11.64
C LEU A 64 -9.77 -12.04 -11.74
N VAL A 65 -10.65 -11.29 -12.42
CA VAL A 65 -12.00 -11.76 -12.73
C VAL A 65 -11.95 -13.00 -13.64
N ASP A 66 -11.15 -12.95 -14.71
CA ASP A 66 -10.98 -14.07 -15.64
C ASP A 66 -10.39 -15.32 -14.95
N ALA A 67 -9.58 -15.14 -13.91
CA ALA A 67 -9.03 -16.20 -13.07
C ALA A 67 -10.00 -16.69 -11.97
N GLY A 68 -11.20 -16.10 -11.87
CA GLY A 68 -12.25 -16.53 -10.94
C GLY A 68 -12.11 -16.03 -9.50
N PHE A 69 -11.22 -15.07 -9.24
CA PHE A 69 -11.08 -14.49 -7.90
C PHE A 69 -12.26 -13.59 -7.55
N ARG A 70 -12.66 -13.63 -6.27
CA ARG A 70 -13.53 -12.62 -5.64
C ARG A 70 -12.65 -11.67 -4.85
N PHE A 71 -12.65 -10.40 -5.19
CA PHE A 71 -11.72 -9.41 -4.63
C PHE A 71 -12.29 -8.00 -4.67
N GLU A 72 -11.61 -7.13 -3.94
CA GLU A 72 -11.80 -5.67 -3.95
C GLU A 72 -10.44 -5.00 -4.17
N ILE A 73 -10.37 -4.01 -5.07
CA ILE A 73 -9.18 -3.20 -5.27
C ILE A 73 -9.37 -1.83 -4.63
N LYS A 74 -8.48 -1.47 -3.71
CA LYS A 74 -8.44 -0.15 -3.06
C LYS A 74 -7.19 0.61 -3.46
N LYS A 75 -7.37 1.85 -3.90
CA LYS A 75 -6.27 2.80 -4.03
C LYS A 75 -5.93 3.35 -2.65
N ARG A 76 -4.65 3.52 -2.38
CA ARG A 76 -4.15 4.14 -1.16
C ARG A 76 -3.07 5.15 -1.50
N VAL A 77 -3.22 6.34 -0.94
CA VAL A 77 -2.15 7.35 -0.95
C VAL A 77 -1.48 7.34 0.43
N LYS A 78 -0.18 7.52 0.45
CA LYS A 78 0.59 7.59 1.69
C LYS A 78 0.22 8.84 2.47
N THR A 79 0.08 8.70 3.80
CA THR A 79 -0.31 9.82 4.67
C THR A 79 0.77 10.89 4.77
N PRO A 80 0.41 12.18 4.99
CA PRO A 80 1.35 13.28 5.13
C PRO A 80 2.47 12.99 6.14
N TYR A 81 2.13 12.46 7.32
CA TYR A 81 3.12 12.08 8.33
C TYR A 81 4.08 11.00 7.83
N SER A 82 3.58 9.97 7.15
CA SER A 82 4.41 8.88 6.63
C SER A 82 5.40 9.38 5.56
N ILE A 83 4.99 10.36 4.77
CA ILE A 83 5.83 11.04 3.78
C ILE A 83 6.89 11.88 4.49
N TRP A 84 6.47 12.77 5.38
CA TRP A 84 7.36 13.63 6.18
C TRP A 84 8.43 12.82 6.93
N LYS A 85 8.00 11.76 7.62
CA LYS A 85 8.91 10.86 8.33
C LYS A 85 9.94 10.22 7.39
N LYS A 86 9.50 9.79 6.19
CA LYS A 86 10.38 9.18 5.20
C LYS A 86 11.38 10.18 4.64
N MET A 87 10.94 11.39 4.32
CA MET A 87 11.82 12.50 3.86
C MET A 87 12.90 12.77 4.89
N ASN A 88 12.53 12.95 6.15
CA ASN A 88 13.48 13.24 7.24
C ASN A 88 14.41 12.07 7.56
N THR A 89 13.90 10.84 7.61
CA THR A 89 14.71 9.66 7.98
C THR A 89 15.69 9.28 6.88
N LYS A 90 15.27 9.40 5.61
CA LYS A 90 16.10 9.03 4.44
C LYS A 90 16.81 10.21 3.79
N ARG A 91 16.56 11.45 4.25
CA ARG A 91 17.08 12.70 3.68
C ARG A 91 16.82 12.79 2.17
N ILE A 92 15.57 12.54 1.76
CA ILE A 92 15.11 12.58 0.38
C ILE A 92 13.99 13.61 0.21
N ASP A 93 13.87 14.16 -0.99
CA ASP A 93 12.78 15.06 -1.35
C ASP A 93 11.48 14.31 -1.64
N PHE A 94 10.36 15.04 -1.66
CA PHE A 94 9.03 14.49 -1.95
C PHE A 94 9.00 13.73 -3.29
N ASP A 95 9.64 14.26 -4.34
CA ASP A 95 9.65 13.68 -5.69
C ASP A 95 10.48 12.38 -5.77
N GLN A 96 11.29 12.08 -4.76
CA GLN A 96 12.06 10.84 -4.65
C GLN A 96 11.30 9.74 -3.91
N ILE A 97 10.03 9.97 -3.54
CA ILE A 97 9.18 8.99 -2.88
C ILE A 97 8.46 8.12 -3.94
N TYR A 98 9.01 6.95 -4.25
CA TYR A 98 8.46 6.01 -5.23
C TYR A 98 7.18 5.28 -4.79
N ASP A 99 6.90 5.20 -3.47
CA ASP A 99 5.76 4.50 -2.89
C ASP A 99 4.67 5.47 -2.39
N LEU A 100 4.49 6.58 -3.10
CA LEU A 100 3.43 7.55 -2.82
C LEU A 100 2.05 6.92 -3.01
N TYR A 101 1.91 6.11 -4.05
CA TYR A 101 0.70 5.38 -4.40
C TYR A 101 0.87 3.89 -4.13
N ALA A 102 -0.16 3.31 -3.52
CA ALA A 102 -0.28 1.88 -3.36
C ALA A 102 -1.66 1.41 -3.85
N VAL A 103 -1.69 0.24 -4.42
CA VAL A 103 -2.90 -0.50 -4.77
C VAL A 103 -3.00 -1.69 -3.82
N ARG A 104 -4.14 -1.86 -3.18
CA ARG A 104 -4.40 -3.00 -2.32
C ARG A 104 -5.42 -3.91 -2.97
N ILE A 105 -5.05 -5.16 -3.20
CA ILE A 105 -5.92 -6.23 -3.66
C ILE A 105 -6.33 -7.03 -2.42
N ILE A 106 -7.60 -7.00 -2.08
CA ILE A 106 -8.17 -7.72 -0.94
C ILE A 106 -9.04 -8.82 -1.53
N PHE A 107 -8.59 -10.07 -1.46
CA PHE A 107 -9.34 -11.20 -1.99
C PHE A 107 -10.08 -11.97 -0.90
N GLU A 108 -11.15 -12.66 -1.30
CA GLU A 108 -11.86 -13.64 -0.48
C GLU A 108 -11.35 -15.03 -0.84
N PRO A 109 -10.75 -15.76 0.11
CA PRO A 109 -10.29 -17.12 -0.19
C PRO A 109 -11.43 -18.00 -0.70
N ASP A 110 -11.16 -18.74 -1.77
CA ASP A 110 -12.09 -19.72 -2.27
C ASP A 110 -11.80 -21.06 -1.56
N GLU A 111 -12.73 -21.50 -0.72
CA GLU A 111 -12.65 -22.76 0.04
C GLU A 111 -12.95 -24.00 -0.83
N ASN A 112 -13.46 -23.82 -2.05
CA ASN A 112 -13.78 -24.91 -2.96
C ASN A 112 -12.57 -25.37 -3.80
N THR A 113 -11.45 -24.68 -3.70
CA THR A 113 -10.20 -25.04 -4.36
C THR A 113 -9.29 -25.86 -3.44
N LYS A 114 -8.31 -26.56 -4.04
CA LYS A 114 -7.24 -27.21 -3.27
C LYS A 114 -6.15 -26.24 -2.82
N GLU A 115 -6.17 -25.00 -3.34
CA GLU A 115 -5.22 -23.96 -2.99
C GLU A 115 -5.51 -23.42 -1.60
N THR A 116 -4.49 -23.33 -0.76
CA THR A 116 -4.60 -22.65 0.52
C THR A 116 -4.76 -21.13 0.32
N GLU A 117 -5.22 -20.41 1.32
CA GLU A 117 -5.27 -18.94 1.30
C GLU A 117 -3.91 -18.32 0.90
N ARG A 118 -2.83 -18.92 1.38
CA ARG A 118 -1.48 -18.56 1.02
C ARG A 118 -1.21 -18.77 -0.47
N ASP A 119 -1.55 -19.95 -1.01
CA ASP A 119 -1.30 -20.30 -2.41
C ASP A 119 -2.10 -19.37 -3.34
N GLN A 120 -3.34 -19.03 -2.99
CA GLN A 120 -4.17 -18.06 -3.71
C GLN A 120 -3.53 -16.67 -3.72
N CYS A 121 -2.89 -16.24 -2.62
CA CYS A 121 -2.14 -14.98 -2.55
C CYS A 121 -0.97 -14.97 -3.56
N TYR A 122 -0.23 -16.07 -3.66
CA TYR A 122 0.85 -16.23 -4.64
C TYR A 122 0.34 -16.40 -6.07
N HIS A 123 -0.81 -16.99 -6.26
CA HIS A 123 -1.45 -17.08 -7.57
C HIS A 123 -1.77 -15.69 -8.11
N ILE A 124 -2.39 -14.82 -7.29
CA ILE A 124 -2.60 -13.40 -7.64
C ILE A 124 -1.27 -12.71 -7.95
N PHE A 125 -0.24 -12.91 -7.12
CA PHE A 125 1.09 -12.35 -7.37
C PHE A 125 1.66 -12.80 -8.72
N SER A 126 1.54 -14.08 -9.05
CA SER A 126 2.00 -14.63 -10.33
C SER A 126 1.29 -13.97 -11.52
N ILE A 127 -0.04 -13.80 -11.44
CA ILE A 127 -0.82 -13.14 -12.48
C ILE A 127 -0.31 -11.72 -12.73
N ILE A 128 -0.21 -10.90 -11.68
CA ILE A 128 0.14 -9.49 -11.85
C ILE A 128 1.61 -9.26 -12.23
N THR A 129 2.53 -10.11 -11.78
CA THR A 129 3.95 -10.05 -12.16
C THR A 129 4.22 -10.61 -13.54
N GLY A 130 3.32 -11.44 -14.08
CA GLY A 130 3.31 -11.82 -15.49
C GLY A 130 2.87 -10.71 -16.43
N MET A 131 2.09 -9.74 -15.94
CA MET A 131 1.57 -8.60 -16.72
C MET A 131 2.48 -7.38 -16.68
N TYR A 132 3.17 -7.16 -15.56
CA TYR A 132 3.96 -5.96 -15.29
C TYR A 132 5.37 -6.32 -14.81
N ARG A 133 6.35 -5.52 -15.26
CA ARG A 133 7.71 -5.61 -14.73
C ARG A 133 7.70 -5.26 -13.24
N TYR A 134 8.35 -6.06 -12.41
CA TYR A 134 8.45 -5.81 -10.97
C TYR A 134 9.90 -5.69 -10.49
N LYS A 135 10.09 -5.07 -9.33
CA LYS A 135 11.38 -4.99 -8.63
C LYS A 135 11.49 -6.16 -7.66
N SER A 136 12.37 -7.14 -7.97
CA SER A 136 12.58 -8.32 -7.14
C SER A 136 13.11 -7.99 -5.75
N ASP A 137 13.98 -6.98 -5.64
CA ASP A 137 14.55 -6.49 -4.37
C ASP A 137 13.52 -5.81 -3.46
N ARG A 138 12.33 -5.52 -3.98
CA ARG A 138 11.21 -4.88 -3.25
C ARG A 138 10.04 -5.80 -2.97
N VAL A 139 10.14 -7.08 -3.26
CA VAL A 139 9.15 -8.06 -2.79
C VAL A 139 9.28 -8.23 -1.29
N ARG A 140 8.15 -8.18 -0.59
CA ARG A 140 8.08 -8.39 0.88
C ARG A 140 7.02 -9.44 1.16
N ASP A 141 7.47 -10.56 1.65
CA ASP A 141 6.66 -11.74 1.92
C ASP A 141 6.27 -11.78 3.40
N TRP A 142 5.24 -11.01 3.73
CA TRP A 142 4.64 -11.05 5.06
C TRP A 142 3.55 -12.12 5.20
N VAL A 143 3.30 -12.91 4.15
CA VAL A 143 2.40 -14.07 4.21
C VAL A 143 3.12 -15.27 4.84
N ASN A 144 4.35 -15.56 4.41
CA ASN A 144 5.16 -16.61 5.03
C ASN A 144 5.84 -16.16 6.33
N TYR A 145 6.17 -14.88 6.42
CA TYR A 145 6.89 -14.29 7.55
C TYR A 145 6.13 -13.09 8.10
N PRO A 146 5.00 -13.31 8.82
CA PRO A 146 4.19 -12.22 9.38
C PRO A 146 5.03 -11.28 10.25
N LYS A 147 4.66 -10.02 10.26
CA LYS A 147 5.31 -9.06 11.16
C LYS A 147 4.97 -9.37 12.61
N ASN A 148 5.79 -8.89 13.54
CA ASN A 148 5.60 -9.09 14.99
C ASN A 148 4.24 -8.61 15.52
N ASN A 149 3.53 -7.77 14.78
CA ASN A 149 2.20 -7.27 15.09
C ASN A 149 1.08 -8.05 14.38
N GLY A 150 1.38 -9.23 13.83
CA GLY A 150 0.42 -10.07 13.12
C GLY A 150 0.00 -9.59 11.72
N TYR A 151 0.67 -8.58 11.15
CA TYR A 151 0.38 -8.11 9.80
C TYR A 151 0.84 -9.13 8.76
N GLU A 152 -0.08 -9.54 7.89
CA GLU A 152 0.14 -10.45 6.78
C GLU A 152 -0.23 -9.75 5.47
N ALA A 153 0.62 -9.84 4.45
CA ALA A 153 0.38 -9.43 3.07
C ALA A 153 1.58 -9.77 2.19
N LEU A 154 1.38 -9.95 0.90
CA LEU A 154 2.46 -10.01 -0.08
C LEU A 154 2.57 -8.66 -0.80
N HIS A 155 3.74 -8.01 -0.67
CA HIS A 155 3.98 -6.70 -1.30
C HIS A 155 4.91 -6.87 -2.49
N CYS A 156 4.60 -6.20 -3.58
CA CYS A 156 5.50 -6.04 -4.72
C CYS A 156 5.42 -4.61 -5.26
N THR A 157 6.41 -4.22 -6.04
CA THR A 157 6.45 -2.91 -6.71
C THR A 157 6.47 -3.14 -8.20
N LEU A 158 5.41 -2.75 -8.89
CA LEU A 158 5.18 -2.94 -10.31
C LEU A 158 5.37 -1.64 -11.09
N MET A 159 5.80 -1.74 -12.34
CA MET A 159 5.94 -0.59 -13.23
C MET A 159 4.70 -0.45 -14.10
N SER A 160 4.05 0.71 -14.07
CA SER A 160 2.99 1.07 -15.01
C SER A 160 3.52 1.19 -16.45
N LYS A 161 2.63 1.25 -17.42
CA LYS A 161 2.99 1.47 -18.83
C LYS A 161 3.66 2.82 -19.08
N THR A 162 3.44 3.80 -18.21
CA THR A 162 4.05 5.14 -18.28
C THR A 162 5.36 5.25 -17.49
N GLY A 163 5.84 4.14 -16.89
CA GLY A 163 7.11 4.07 -16.18
C GLY A 163 7.04 4.43 -14.69
N ILE A 164 5.84 4.60 -14.12
CA ILE A 164 5.68 4.87 -12.70
C ILE A 164 5.69 3.56 -11.90
N TRP A 165 6.42 3.57 -10.78
CA TRP A 165 6.43 2.47 -9.84
C TRP A 165 5.26 2.57 -8.86
N ILE A 166 4.45 1.52 -8.79
CA ILE A 166 3.27 1.42 -7.92
C ILE A 166 3.46 0.23 -6.98
N GLU A 167 3.32 0.46 -5.67
CA GLU A 167 3.31 -0.62 -4.70
C GLU A 167 1.96 -1.34 -4.77
N VAL A 168 1.98 -2.66 -4.91
CA VAL A 168 0.80 -3.52 -4.85
C VAL A 168 0.89 -4.39 -3.60
N GLN A 169 -0.16 -4.37 -2.80
CA GLN A 169 -0.33 -5.14 -1.57
C GLN A 169 -1.44 -6.17 -1.79
N ILE A 170 -1.08 -7.44 -1.73
CA ILE A 170 -2.01 -8.57 -1.90
C ILE A 170 -2.25 -9.19 -0.54
N ARG A 171 -3.51 -9.31 -0.14
CA ARG A 171 -3.91 -9.94 1.12
C ARG A 171 -5.33 -10.46 1.03
N SER A 172 -5.67 -11.45 1.84
CA SER A 172 -7.06 -11.84 2.03
C SER A 172 -7.80 -10.85 2.94
N ARG A 173 -9.10 -11.01 3.06
CA ARG A 173 -9.90 -10.22 4.00
C ARG A 173 -9.57 -10.53 5.45
N ARG A 174 -9.12 -11.76 5.77
CA ARG A 174 -8.69 -12.18 7.10
C ARG A 174 -7.33 -11.55 7.48
N MET A 175 -6.35 -11.58 6.58
CA MET A 175 -5.04 -10.97 6.76
C MET A 175 -5.16 -9.45 7.02
#